data_b89e6b3dbaf0672b981e4ee981b95e87
#
_entry.id   b89e6b3dbaf0672b981e4ee981b95e87
#
_cell.length_a   1.000
_cell.length_b   1.000
_cell.length_c   1.000
_cell.angle_alpha   90.00
_cell.angle_beta   90.00
_cell.angle_gamma   90.00
#
_symmetry.space_group_name_H-M   'P 1'
#
loop_
_entity.id
_entity.type
_entity.pdbx_description
1 polymer ?
#
loop_
_entity_poly.entity_id
_entity_poly.type
_entity_poly.pdbx_seq_one_letter_code
_entity_poly.pdbx_strand_id
1 'polypeptide(L)'
;MGKTNSNQGYTQRQLRVGELVKQNLGEIFIRNEAKIPSINTKIITVTEVRMTPDLKTARAYVIPLGGEKMTETVSVLTEYSHLVRRALSKKLDIKFLPKIKFVEDNSFEYAEKIEKLIKKNKKNETEKKRYN
;
A
#
# COMPACT_ATOMS: atom_id res chain seq x y z
N MET A 1 -26.50 0.91 -6.64
CA MET A 1 -26.04 0.55 -6.67
C MET A 1 -25.04 0.42 -7.32
N GLY A 2 -24.68 0.26 -7.80
CA GLY A 2 -23.80 0.08 -8.52
C GLY A 2 -22.47 0.32 -8.12
N LYS A 3 -22.18 0.16 -7.28
CA LYS A 3 -21.10 0.45 -6.97
C LYS A 3 -20.18 -0.32 -7.09
N THR A 4 -19.52 -0.62 -7.18
CA THR A 4 -18.74 -1.21 -7.53
C THR A 4 -17.71 -1.30 -6.99
N ASN A 5 -17.31 -2.00 -7.14
CA ASN A 5 -16.28 -2.02 -7.17
C ASN A 5 -15.46 -2.17 -6.02
N SER A 6 -14.36 -1.68 -5.90
CA SER A 6 -13.41 -1.86 -4.82
C SER A 6 -13.98 -1.50 -3.48
N ASN A 7 -15.05 -0.75 -3.48
CA ASN A 7 -15.68 -0.33 -2.23
C ASN A 7 -16.84 -1.22 -1.83
N GLN A 8 -17.12 -2.21 -2.65
CA GLN A 8 -18.23 -3.09 -2.36
C GLN A 8 -17.98 -3.88 -1.09
N GLY A 9 -18.92 -3.88 -0.18
CA GLY A 9 -18.79 -4.60 1.07
C GLY A 9 -18.18 -3.83 2.22
N TYR A 10 -17.63 -2.65 1.95
CA TYR A 10 -17.07 -1.80 3.00
C TYR A 10 -18.06 -0.73 3.41
N THR A 11 -18.15 -0.45 4.72
CA THR A 11 -18.99 0.63 5.21
C THR A 11 -18.26 1.96 5.04
N GLN A 12 -19.01 3.05 5.09
CA GLN A 12 -18.42 4.39 5.08
C GLN A 12 -17.42 4.55 6.20
N ARG A 13 -17.72 3.99 7.36
CA ARG A 13 -16.83 4.09 8.50
C ARG A 13 -15.51 3.36 8.26
N GLN A 14 -15.57 2.17 7.67
CA GLN A 14 -14.36 1.44 7.30
C GLN A 14 -13.52 2.25 6.32
N LEU A 15 -14.16 2.84 5.32
CA LEU A 15 -13.44 3.62 4.32
C LEU A 15 -12.81 4.87 4.91
N ARG A 16 -13.53 5.57 5.77
CA ARG A 16 -12.99 6.76 6.43
C ARG A 16 -11.80 6.46 7.32
N VAL A 17 -11.93 5.44 8.16
CA VAL A 17 -10.86 5.08 9.08
C VAL A 17 -9.68 4.57 8.29
N GLY A 18 -9.92 3.78 7.26
CA GLY A 18 -8.85 3.29 6.38
C GLY A 18 -8.07 4.41 5.73
N GLU A 19 -8.77 5.42 5.22
CA GLU A 19 -8.11 6.56 4.59
C GLU A 19 -7.30 7.36 5.60
N LEU A 20 -7.84 7.55 6.79
CA LEU A 20 -7.13 8.26 7.86
C LEU A 20 -5.86 7.53 8.27
N VAL A 21 -5.94 6.22 8.44
CA VAL A 21 -4.77 5.41 8.77
C VAL A 21 -3.75 5.48 7.65
N LYS A 22 -4.21 5.37 6.40
CA LYS A 22 -3.32 5.43 5.24
C LYS A 22 -2.51 6.73 5.20
N GLN A 23 -3.18 7.86 5.37
CA GLN A 23 -2.51 9.15 5.33
C GLN A 23 -1.47 9.27 6.44
N ASN A 24 -1.82 8.83 7.62
CA ASN A 24 -0.90 8.93 8.76
C ASN A 24 0.27 7.95 8.65
N LEU A 25 0.03 6.76 8.11
CA LEU A 25 1.13 5.82 7.87
C LEU A 25 2.10 6.38 6.82
N GLY A 26 1.57 6.99 5.77
CA GLY A 26 2.40 7.62 4.75
C GLY A 26 3.32 8.66 5.35
N GLU A 27 2.78 9.49 6.23
CA GLU A 27 3.58 10.51 6.89
C GLU A 27 4.63 9.91 7.82
N ILE A 28 4.24 8.88 8.58
CA ILE A 28 5.17 8.20 9.47
C ILE A 28 6.36 7.64 8.68
N PHE A 29 6.10 7.05 7.52
CA PHE A 29 7.16 6.47 6.69
C PHE A 29 8.05 7.54 6.07
N ILE A 30 7.47 8.61 5.55
CA ILE A 30 8.24 9.69 4.94
C ILE A 30 9.14 10.36 5.95
N ARG A 31 8.67 10.54 7.17
CA ARG A 31 9.42 11.21 8.22
C ARG A 31 10.20 10.25 9.11
N ASN A 32 10.12 8.97 8.82
CA ASN A 32 10.79 7.93 9.62
C ASN A 32 10.46 8.03 11.09
N GLU A 33 9.20 8.29 11.40
CA GLU A 33 8.76 8.48 12.77
C GLU A 33 8.72 7.21 13.59
N ALA A 34 8.60 6.06 12.92
CA ALA A 34 8.61 4.78 13.62
C ALA A 34 10.03 4.32 13.95
N LYS A 35 11.02 4.89 13.27
CA LYS A 35 12.44 4.56 13.47
C LYS A 35 12.73 3.09 13.38
N ILE A 36 12.24 2.47 12.32
CA ILE A 36 12.47 1.05 12.08
C ILE A 36 13.91 0.84 11.64
N PRO A 37 14.63 -0.08 12.31
CA PRO A 37 16.02 -0.35 11.89
C PRO A 37 16.04 -1.12 10.59
N SER A 38 17.17 -1.05 9.90
CA SER A 38 17.47 -1.88 8.73
C SER A 38 16.77 -1.52 7.44
N ILE A 39 15.78 -0.65 7.43
CA ILE A 39 15.15 -0.22 6.18
C ILE A 39 14.95 1.29 6.15
N ASN A 40 14.89 1.81 4.94
CA ASN A 40 14.61 3.21 4.73
C ASN A 40 13.12 3.34 4.40
N THR A 41 12.32 3.74 5.38
CA THR A 41 10.88 3.82 5.19
C THR A 41 10.45 4.89 4.18
N LYS A 42 11.34 5.82 3.86
CA LYS A 42 11.02 6.88 2.88
C LYS A 42 10.74 6.32 1.50
N ILE A 43 11.28 5.14 1.19
CA ILE A 43 11.07 4.53 -0.12
C ILE A 43 9.84 3.63 -0.16
N ILE A 44 9.11 3.53 0.94
CA ILE A 44 7.95 2.65 1.02
C ILE A 44 6.68 3.48 0.87
N THR A 45 5.85 3.09 -0.09
CA THR A 45 4.56 3.74 -0.30
C THR A 45 3.46 2.87 0.28
N VAL A 46 2.58 3.47 1.07
CA VAL A 46 1.36 2.82 1.51
C VAL A 46 0.32 3.11 0.44
N THR A 47 -0.06 2.09 -0.31
CA THR A 47 -0.94 2.28 -1.46
C THR A 47 -2.40 2.22 -1.08
N GLU A 48 -2.73 1.46 -0.05
CA GLU A 48 -4.12 1.32 0.37
C GLU A 48 -4.16 0.79 1.79
N VAL A 49 -5.18 1.16 2.54
CA VAL A 49 -5.46 0.55 3.85
C VAL A 49 -6.90 0.10 3.87
N ARG A 50 -7.10 -1.17 4.18
CA ARG A 50 -8.43 -1.75 4.29
C ARG A 50 -8.67 -2.17 5.73
N MET A 51 -9.77 -1.66 6.30
CA MET A 51 -10.13 -1.96 7.67
C MET A 51 -11.05 -3.17 7.73
N THR A 52 -10.93 -3.95 8.79
CA THR A 52 -11.92 -4.99 9.07
C THR A 52 -13.21 -4.31 9.55
N PRO A 53 -14.36 -5.00 9.44
CA PRO A 53 -15.64 -4.37 9.82
C PRO A 53 -15.68 -3.91 11.28
N ASP A 54 -14.99 -4.60 12.17
CA ASP A 54 -14.90 -4.22 13.58
C ASP A 54 -13.86 -3.14 13.84
N LEU A 55 -13.15 -2.69 12.79
CA LEU A 55 -12.11 -1.67 12.86
C LEU A 55 -10.94 -2.04 13.76
N LYS A 56 -10.78 -3.31 14.07
CA LYS A 56 -9.67 -3.76 14.93
C LYS A 56 -8.38 -4.04 14.19
N THR A 57 -8.47 -4.26 12.88
CA THR A 57 -7.29 -4.55 12.07
C THR A 57 -7.27 -3.69 10.82
N ALA A 58 -6.12 -3.11 10.55
CA ALA A 58 -5.87 -2.35 9.34
C ALA A 58 -4.89 -3.14 8.48
N ARG A 59 -5.31 -3.51 7.27
CA ARG A 59 -4.42 -4.12 6.30
C ARG A 59 -3.80 -3.02 5.47
N ALA A 60 -2.52 -2.81 5.65
CA ALA A 60 -1.80 -1.76 4.95
C ALA A 60 -1.03 -2.37 3.79
N TYR A 61 -1.45 -2.05 2.59
CA TYR A 61 -0.78 -2.52 1.37
C TYR A 61 0.37 -1.58 1.08
N VAL A 62 1.55 -2.16 0.88
CA VAL A 62 2.77 -1.37 0.71
C VAL A 62 3.56 -1.86 -0.48
N ILE A 63 4.33 -0.92 -1.04
CA ILE A 63 5.26 -1.24 -2.13
C ILE A 63 6.50 -0.38 -1.94
N PRO A 64 7.70 -1.00 -1.92
CA PRO A 64 8.95 -0.22 -1.90
C PRO A 64 9.25 0.34 -3.28
N LEU A 65 10.05 1.36 -3.34
CA LEU A 65 10.43 2.01 -4.59
C LEU A 65 10.96 0.97 -5.58
N GLY A 66 10.38 0.96 -6.77
CA GLY A 66 10.76 0.00 -7.81
C GLY A 66 10.27 -1.41 -7.57
N GLY A 67 9.57 -1.66 -6.49
CA GLY A 67 9.06 -3.00 -6.16
C GLY A 67 10.14 -3.97 -5.70
N GLU A 68 11.36 -3.49 -5.49
CA GLU A 68 12.46 -4.36 -5.10
C GLU A 68 12.39 -4.75 -3.63
N LYS A 69 12.80 -5.97 -3.34
CA LYS A 69 12.85 -6.50 -1.97
C LYS A 69 11.51 -6.40 -1.25
N MET A 70 10.44 -6.61 -1.99
CA MET A 70 9.08 -6.50 -1.48
C MET A 70 8.85 -7.41 -0.26
N THR A 71 9.18 -8.69 -0.40
CA THR A 71 8.95 -9.66 0.67
C THR A 71 9.76 -9.34 1.91
N GLU A 72 11.01 -8.96 1.72
CA GLU A 72 11.88 -8.60 2.83
C GLU A 72 11.38 -7.35 3.54
N THR A 73 10.92 -6.37 2.76
CA THR A 73 10.37 -5.14 3.30
C THR A 73 9.14 -5.41 4.16
N VAL A 74 8.22 -6.21 3.65
CA VAL A 74 7.00 -6.55 4.40
C VAL A 74 7.34 -7.33 5.66
N SER A 75 8.33 -8.21 5.56
CA SER A 75 8.78 -8.99 6.72
C SER A 75 9.32 -8.09 7.83
N VAL A 76 10.14 -7.10 7.47
CA VAL A 76 10.69 -6.16 8.44
C VAL A 76 9.58 -5.29 9.04
N LEU A 77 8.69 -4.78 8.20
CA LEU A 77 7.56 -3.99 8.70
C LEU A 77 6.69 -4.78 9.66
N THR A 78 6.50 -6.06 9.37
CA THR A 78 5.71 -6.94 10.22
C THR A 78 6.41 -7.14 11.57
N GLU A 79 7.71 -7.37 11.53
CA GLU A 79 8.49 -7.55 12.75
C GLU A 79 8.44 -6.32 13.64
N TYR A 80 8.47 -5.14 13.04
CA TYR A 80 8.48 -3.87 13.77
C TYR A 80 7.14 -3.15 13.73
N SER A 81 6.06 -3.88 13.49
CA SER A 81 4.74 -3.27 13.40
C SER A 81 4.33 -2.54 14.68
N HIS A 82 4.84 -3.01 15.83
CA HIS A 82 4.57 -2.35 17.10
C HIS A 82 5.14 -0.93 17.14
N LEU A 83 6.27 -0.69 16.49
CA LEU A 83 6.86 0.65 16.42
C LEU A 83 6.00 1.56 15.53
N VAL A 84 5.49 1.02 14.43
CA VAL A 84 4.60 1.77 13.55
C VAL A 84 3.31 2.11 14.29
N ARG A 85 2.77 1.14 15.01
CA ARG A 85 1.54 1.34 15.77
C ARG A 85 1.74 2.39 16.85
N ARG A 86 2.90 2.38 17.50
CA ARG A 86 3.23 3.37 18.51
C ARG A 86 3.29 4.78 17.91
N ALA A 87 3.94 4.92 16.75
CA ALA A 87 4.00 6.21 16.05
C ALA A 87 2.60 6.67 15.67
N LEU A 88 1.78 5.73 15.20
CA LEU A 88 0.41 6.01 14.78
C LEU A 88 -0.43 6.51 15.97
N SER A 89 -0.21 5.94 17.15
CA SER A 89 -0.97 6.32 18.34
C SER A 89 -0.76 7.78 18.72
N LYS A 90 0.36 8.36 18.32
CA LYS A 90 0.64 9.76 18.61
C LYS A 90 -0.06 10.70 17.64
N LYS A 91 -0.53 10.18 16.51
CA LYS A 91 -1.16 11.00 15.49
C LYS A 91 -2.67 10.86 15.43
N LEU A 92 -3.20 9.71 15.83
CA LEU A 92 -4.61 9.44 15.74
C LEU A 92 -5.29 9.52 17.09
N ASP A 93 -6.37 10.28 17.11
CA ASP A 93 -7.20 10.41 18.30
C ASP A 93 -8.42 9.50 18.09
N ILE A 94 -8.19 8.20 18.19
CA ILE A 94 -9.27 7.23 18.07
C ILE A 94 -9.28 6.37 19.31
N LYS A 95 -10.49 5.89 19.64
CA LYS A 95 -10.69 5.17 20.89
C LYS A 95 -9.86 3.89 20.96
N PHE A 96 -9.82 3.14 19.86
CA PHE A 96 -9.04 1.91 19.81
C PHE A 96 -8.13 1.95 18.61
N LEU A 97 -6.84 1.78 18.86
CA LEU A 97 -5.85 1.76 17.80
C LEU A 97 -5.87 0.40 17.13
N PRO A 98 -6.01 0.32 15.82
CA PRO A 98 -6.05 -0.97 15.16
C PRO A 98 -4.70 -1.65 15.12
N LYS A 99 -4.71 -2.95 14.99
CA LYS A 99 -3.51 -3.69 14.64
C LYS A 99 -3.19 -3.37 13.21
N ILE A 100 -1.91 -3.26 12.88
CA ILE A 100 -1.48 -3.00 11.51
C ILE A 100 -0.91 -4.30 10.94
N LYS A 101 -1.51 -4.76 9.85
CA LYS A 101 -1.01 -5.93 9.14
C LYS A 101 -0.50 -5.46 7.78
N PHE A 102 0.80 -5.61 7.55
CA PHE A 102 1.40 -5.17 6.29
C PHE A 102 1.26 -6.26 5.24
N VAL A 103 0.88 -5.85 4.04
CA VAL A 103 0.61 -6.75 2.93
C VAL A 103 1.34 -6.22 1.70
N GLU A 104 1.93 -7.13 0.92
CA GLU A 104 2.55 -6.74 -0.34
C GLU A 104 1.49 -6.26 -1.32
N ASP A 105 1.72 -5.12 -1.94
CA ASP A 105 0.84 -4.66 -3.00
C ASP A 105 1.43 -5.10 -4.34
N ASN A 106 0.89 -6.15 -4.89
CA ASN A 106 1.35 -6.72 -6.16
C ASN A 106 0.60 -6.18 -7.37
N SER A 107 -0.32 -5.24 -7.16
CA SER A 107 -1.10 -4.68 -8.27
C SER A 107 -0.22 -3.92 -9.25
N PHE A 108 0.85 -3.29 -8.76
CA PHE A 108 1.79 -2.57 -9.62
C PHE A 108 2.56 -3.52 -10.52
N GLU A 109 2.92 -4.70 -10.03
CA GLU A 109 3.61 -5.69 -10.85
C GLU A 109 2.72 -6.13 -12.00
N TYR A 110 1.46 -6.38 -11.71
CA TYR A 110 0.51 -6.77 -12.74
C TYR A 110 0.35 -5.66 -13.77
N ALA A 111 0.19 -4.42 -13.31
CA ALA A 111 0.06 -3.28 -14.20
C ALA A 111 1.29 -3.11 -15.09
N GLU A 112 2.49 -3.29 -14.53
CA GLU A 112 3.71 -3.22 -15.30
C GLU A 112 3.76 -4.28 -16.39
N LYS A 113 3.36 -5.50 -16.06
CA LYS A 113 3.34 -6.57 -17.05
C LYS A 113 2.40 -6.24 -18.19
N ILE A 114 1.24 -5.70 -17.87
CA ILE A 114 0.26 -5.31 -18.89
C ILE A 114 0.84 -4.19 -19.76
N GLU A 115 1.47 -3.19 -19.16
CA GLU A 115 2.08 -2.10 -19.90
C GLU A 115 3.18 -2.59 -20.82
N LYS A 116 4.02 -3.48 -20.34
CA LYS A 116 5.10 -4.04 -21.17
C LYS A 116 4.56 -4.77 -22.38
N LEU A 117 3.48 -5.53 -22.19
CA LEU A 117 2.85 -6.24 -23.29
C LEU A 117 2.27 -5.28 -24.31
N ILE A 118 1.62 -4.22 -23.85
CA ILE A 118 1.04 -3.22 -24.73
C ILE A 118 2.12 -2.50 -25.52
N LYS A 119 3.19 -2.09 -24.86
CA LYS A 119 4.31 -1.42 -25.52
C LYS A 119 4.98 -2.31 -26.55
N LYS A 120 5.16 -3.58 -26.22
CA LYS A 120 5.73 -4.53 -27.16
C LYS A 120 4.88 -4.67 -28.39
N ASN A 121 3.57 -4.78 -28.22
CA ASN A 121 2.66 -4.89 -29.34
C ASN A 121 2.66 -3.64 -30.21
N LYS A 122 2.65 -2.47 -29.60
CA LYS A 122 2.73 -1.21 -30.34
C LYS A 122 4.02 -1.10 -31.14
N LYS A 123 5.12 -1.48 -30.53
CA LYS A 123 6.41 -1.44 -31.21
C LYS A 123 6.39 -2.34 -32.43
N ASN A 124 5.88 -3.54 -32.28
CA ASN A 124 5.79 -4.49 -33.39
C ASN A 124 4.92 -3.93 -34.52
N GLU A 125 3.80 -3.34 -34.19
CA GLU A 125 2.93 -2.72 -35.15
C GLU A 125 3.60 -1.57 -35.89
N THR A 126 4.31 -0.73 -35.16
CA THR A 126 5.04 0.38 -35.74
C THR A 126 6.12 -0.10 -36.70
N GLU A 127 6.85 -1.13 -36.31
CA GLU A 127 7.88 -1.70 -37.15
C GLU A 127 7.31 -2.26 -38.44
N LYS A 128 6.17 -2.96 -38.35
CA LYS A 128 5.50 -3.48 -39.53
C LYS A 128 5.08 -2.36 -40.48
N LYS A 129 4.56 -1.28 -39.92
CA LYS A 129 4.15 -0.13 -40.74
C LYS A 129 5.34 0.53 -41.43
N ARG A 130 6.49 0.57 -40.76
CA ARG A 130 7.67 1.16 -41.36
C ARG A 130 8.14 0.42 -42.60
N TYR A 131 8.02 -0.90 -42.58
CA TYR A 131 8.50 -1.70 -43.68
C TYR A 131 7.47 -1.92 -44.80
N ASN A 132 6.28 -1.42 -44.57
CA ASN A 132 5.26 -1.45 -45.62
C ASN A 132 5.16 -0.09 -46.29
#